data_e955356dcb799f9f7e5a1217386bab9c
#
_entry.id   e955356dcb799f9f7e5a1217386bab9c
#
_cell.length_a   1.000
_cell.length_b   1.000
_cell.length_c   1.000
_cell.angle_alpha   90.00
_cell.angle_beta   90.00
_cell.angle_gamma   90.00
#
_symmetry.space_group_name_H-M   'P 1'
#
loop_
_entity.id
_entity.type
_entity.pdbx_description
1 polymer ?
#
loop_
_entity_poly.entity_id
_entity_poly.type
_entity_poly.pdbx_seq_one_letter_code
_entity_poly.pdbx_strand_id
1 'polypeptide(L)'
;EENEEFEGEGFEEAEQESNSQGSVTENAVSEEPAPDPTGTAASAPAQSDHSAPNPEDAVHAERELEMRGGSMSEPEISALLHERLVWVTATGRSVSRADTIAYRARAFTQQGSPAKQGVQVVDDHNVLIMAAVQTARGRVNRSSLWHYDTAASPKSWRLRFRQETTAS
;
A
#
# COMPACT_ATOMS: atom_id res chain seq x y z
N GLU A 1 2.51 -45.31 -16.44
CA GLU A 1 3.17 -45.01 -17.72
C GLU A 1 2.17 -44.39 -18.68
N GLU A 2 2.04 -43.09 -18.64
CA GLU A 2 1.58 -42.30 -19.79
C GLU A 2 2.04 -40.85 -19.56
N ASN A 3 2.97 -40.49 -20.43
CA ASN A 3 3.57 -39.17 -20.53
C ASN A 3 2.59 -38.28 -21.30
N GLU A 4 2.08 -37.20 -20.72
CA GLU A 4 1.46 -36.13 -21.49
C GLU A 4 2.43 -34.94 -21.56
N GLU A 5 3.04 -34.83 -22.74
CA GLU A 5 3.75 -33.64 -23.20
C GLU A 5 2.75 -32.51 -23.35
N PHE A 6 2.96 -31.42 -22.60
CA PHE A 6 2.24 -30.16 -22.81
C PHE A 6 3.14 -29.22 -23.62
N GLU A 7 2.88 -29.18 -24.92
CA GLU A 7 3.52 -28.26 -25.86
C GLU A 7 3.07 -26.82 -25.59
N GLY A 8 4.06 -25.93 -25.60
CA GLY A 8 3.90 -24.52 -25.39
C GLY A 8 3.32 -23.81 -26.63
N GLU A 9 2.37 -22.95 -26.44
CA GLU A 9 1.99 -21.94 -27.44
C GLU A 9 2.49 -20.57 -27.01
N GLY A 10 3.19 -19.96 -27.97
CA GLY A 10 3.87 -18.70 -27.85
C GLY A 10 2.88 -17.53 -27.68
N PHE A 11 3.34 -16.56 -26.93
CA PHE A 11 2.66 -15.28 -26.78
C PHE A 11 3.36 -14.25 -27.68
N GLU A 12 2.62 -13.77 -28.67
CA GLU A 12 3.05 -12.71 -29.58
C GLU A 12 3.15 -11.36 -28.85
N GLU A 13 4.24 -10.68 -29.15
CA GLU A 13 4.45 -9.25 -28.88
C GLU A 13 3.43 -8.39 -29.63
N ALA A 14 2.79 -7.49 -28.93
CA ALA A 14 2.09 -6.36 -29.54
C ALA A 14 2.74 -5.06 -29.07
N GLU A 15 3.63 -4.54 -29.88
CA GLU A 15 4.10 -3.16 -29.83
C GLU A 15 2.95 -2.23 -30.25
N GLN A 16 2.61 -1.25 -29.39
CA GLN A 16 1.87 -0.07 -29.84
C GLN A 16 2.58 1.19 -29.34
N GLU A 17 3.32 1.75 -30.28
CA GLU A 17 3.73 3.16 -30.25
C GLU A 17 2.48 4.04 -30.45
N SER A 18 2.26 5.00 -29.58
CA SER A 18 1.41 6.14 -29.87
C SER A 18 2.08 7.43 -29.40
N ASN A 19 2.66 8.05 -30.39
CA ASN A 19 3.15 9.42 -30.41
C ASN A 19 1.96 10.39 -30.48
N SER A 20 1.91 11.42 -29.61
CA SER A 20 1.12 12.60 -29.86
C SER A 20 1.80 13.83 -29.26
N GLN A 21 2.39 14.58 -30.14
CA GLN A 21 2.84 15.97 -30.01
C GLN A 21 1.66 16.94 -30.04
N GLY A 22 1.86 18.11 -29.40
CA GLY A 22 1.20 19.35 -29.69
C GLY A 22 0.22 19.78 -28.61
N SER A 23 0.28 20.92 -28.01
CA SER A 23 0.34 22.24 -28.63
C SER A 23 0.56 23.29 -27.54
N VAL A 24 1.48 24.17 -27.81
CA VAL A 24 1.70 25.43 -27.10
C VAL A 24 0.59 26.40 -27.49
N THR A 25 -0.05 27.07 -26.53
CA THR A 25 -0.76 28.32 -26.77
C THR A 25 -0.45 29.33 -25.65
N GLU A 26 0.38 30.29 -26.01
CA GLU A 26 0.45 31.62 -25.38
C GLU A 26 -0.86 32.38 -25.63
N ASN A 27 -1.39 33.05 -24.60
CA ASN A 27 -2.05 34.33 -24.75
C ASN A 27 -2.17 35.01 -23.36
N ALA A 28 -1.40 36.07 -23.20
CA ALA A 28 -1.78 37.48 -23.30
C ALA A 28 -2.43 38.03 -22.02
N VAL A 29 -1.62 38.83 -21.39
CA VAL A 29 -1.83 40.01 -20.52
C VAL A 29 -3.16 40.73 -20.75
N SER A 30 -3.86 41.01 -19.64
CA SER A 30 -4.74 42.19 -19.53
C SER A 30 -4.78 42.70 -18.09
N GLU A 31 -4.56 44.00 -18.01
CA GLU A 31 -4.45 44.90 -16.89
C GLU A 31 -5.62 44.90 -15.91
N GLU A 32 -5.25 45.28 -14.69
CA GLU A 32 -6.03 45.74 -13.54
C GLU A 32 -7.14 46.81 -13.87
N PRO A 33 -8.16 46.93 -13.00
CA PRO A 33 -8.00 47.85 -11.87
C PRO A 33 -8.60 47.35 -10.53
N ALA A 34 -7.96 47.77 -9.46
CA ALA A 34 -8.46 47.69 -8.09
C ALA A 34 -9.70 48.58 -7.87
N PRO A 35 -10.55 48.20 -6.91
CA PRO A 35 -10.95 49.15 -5.89
C PRO A 35 -10.83 48.63 -4.45
N ASP A 36 -10.61 49.55 -3.62
CA ASP A 36 -10.35 49.70 -2.22
C ASP A 36 -11.25 48.95 -1.20
N PRO A 37 -10.84 49.00 0.06
CA PRO A 37 -11.13 47.96 1.06
C PRO A 37 -12.28 48.38 1.98
N THR A 38 -13.16 47.45 2.28
CA THR A 38 -13.90 47.47 3.57
C THR A 38 -14.61 46.13 3.78
N GLY A 39 -14.26 45.45 4.85
CA GLY A 39 -14.96 44.25 5.24
C GLY A 39 -14.09 43.37 6.13
N THR A 40 -13.82 43.86 7.33
CA THR A 40 -13.33 43.02 8.45
C THR A 40 -14.31 41.91 8.71
N ALA A 41 -14.01 40.74 8.20
CA ALA A 41 -14.52 39.48 8.72
C ALA A 41 -13.30 38.69 9.15
N ALA A 42 -13.09 38.64 10.46
CA ALA A 42 -12.14 37.73 11.08
C ALA A 42 -12.55 36.32 10.73
N SER A 43 -12.01 35.79 9.62
CA SER A 43 -11.97 34.36 9.40
C SER A 43 -11.04 33.80 10.46
N ALA A 44 -11.64 33.13 11.44
CA ALA A 44 -10.89 32.27 12.33
C ALA A 44 -10.00 31.38 11.46
N PRO A 45 -8.71 31.22 11.79
CA PRO A 45 -7.86 30.28 11.08
C PRO A 45 -8.53 28.91 11.22
N ALA A 46 -8.94 28.33 10.09
CA ALA A 46 -9.24 26.92 10.04
C ALA A 46 -7.99 26.25 10.58
N GLN A 47 -8.10 25.73 11.79
CA GLN A 47 -7.08 24.86 12.34
C GLN A 47 -7.00 23.67 11.40
N SER A 48 -6.07 23.76 10.46
CA SER A 48 -5.66 22.63 9.68
C SER A 48 -5.11 21.63 10.70
N ASP A 49 -5.85 20.58 10.93
CA ASP A 49 -5.47 19.45 11.76
C ASP A 49 -4.31 18.73 11.03
N HIS A 50 -3.13 19.37 11.04
CA HIS A 50 -1.87 18.83 10.52
C HIS A 50 -1.13 18.07 11.63
N SER A 51 -1.87 17.33 12.44
CA SER A 51 -1.23 16.32 13.26
C SER A 51 -0.61 15.28 12.34
N ALA A 52 0.70 15.11 12.43
CA ALA A 52 1.38 14.03 11.71
C ALA A 52 0.70 12.69 12.04
N PRO A 53 0.56 11.78 11.08
CA PRO A 53 -0.04 10.50 11.33
C PRO A 53 0.76 9.72 12.39
N ASN A 54 0.06 9.10 13.34
CA ASN A 54 0.71 8.36 14.41
C ASN A 54 1.27 7.03 13.87
N PRO A 55 2.59 6.77 13.98
CA PRO A 55 3.20 5.51 13.55
C PRO A 55 2.65 4.28 14.29
N GLU A 56 2.14 4.44 15.50
CA GLU A 56 1.56 3.33 16.26
C GLU A 56 0.29 2.78 15.61
N ASP A 57 -0.44 3.59 14.87
CA ASP A 57 -1.60 3.15 14.12
C ASP A 57 -1.22 2.18 13.00
N ALA A 58 -0.03 2.34 12.40
CA ALA A 58 0.51 1.38 11.43
C ALA A 58 0.83 0.03 12.10
N VAL A 59 1.37 0.06 13.34
CA VAL A 59 1.64 -1.15 14.13
C VAL A 59 0.34 -1.86 14.51
N HIS A 60 -0.69 -1.09 14.86
CA HIS A 60 -2.03 -1.65 15.12
C HIS A 60 -2.62 -2.29 13.86
N ALA A 61 -2.55 -1.61 12.72
CA ALA A 61 -3.03 -2.13 11.44
C ALA A 61 -2.28 -3.41 11.01
N GLU A 62 -0.96 -3.49 11.19
CA GLU A 62 -0.17 -4.71 10.97
C GLU A 62 -0.68 -5.86 11.84
N ARG A 63 -0.86 -5.61 13.14
CA ARG A 63 -1.35 -6.62 14.07
C ARG A 63 -2.75 -7.09 13.73
N GLU A 64 -3.65 -6.18 13.38
CA GLU A 64 -5.00 -6.51 12.98
C GLU A 64 -5.01 -7.37 11.71
N LEU A 65 -4.22 -6.99 10.71
CA LEU A 65 -4.06 -7.75 9.47
C LEU A 65 -3.52 -9.17 9.72
N GLU A 66 -2.52 -9.31 10.60
CA GLU A 66 -1.96 -10.62 10.97
C GLU A 66 -2.96 -11.50 11.71
N MET A 67 -3.72 -10.93 12.63
CA MET A 67 -4.64 -11.69 13.48
C MET A 67 -5.95 -12.04 12.77
N ARG A 68 -6.46 -11.14 11.96
CA ARG A 68 -7.82 -11.21 11.41
C ARG A 68 -7.89 -11.22 9.88
N GLY A 69 -6.80 -10.92 9.19
CA GLY A 69 -6.78 -10.73 7.73
C GLY A 69 -7.43 -11.89 6.96
N GLY A 70 -7.24 -13.12 7.43
CA GLY A 70 -7.84 -14.31 6.82
C GLY A 70 -9.37 -14.40 6.94
N SER A 71 -9.94 -13.77 7.97
CA SER A 71 -11.39 -13.77 8.24
C SER A 71 -12.08 -12.45 7.93
N MET A 72 -11.31 -11.42 7.55
CA MET A 72 -11.87 -10.13 7.17
C MET A 72 -12.75 -10.24 5.93
N SER A 73 -13.80 -9.42 5.88
CA SER A 73 -14.55 -9.19 4.65
C SER A 73 -13.69 -8.49 3.59
N GLU A 74 -14.09 -8.54 2.34
CA GLU A 74 -13.36 -7.88 1.26
C GLU A 74 -13.21 -6.37 1.45
N PRO A 75 -14.25 -5.60 1.88
CA PRO A 75 -14.08 -4.18 2.18
C PRO A 75 -13.09 -3.90 3.31
N GLU A 76 -13.12 -4.70 4.40
CA GLU A 76 -12.23 -4.52 5.54
C GLU A 76 -10.76 -4.71 5.15
N ILE A 77 -10.45 -5.83 4.48
CA ILE A 77 -9.07 -6.08 4.04
C ILE A 77 -8.62 -5.08 2.98
N SER A 78 -9.52 -4.69 2.07
CA SER A 78 -9.23 -3.69 1.04
C SER A 78 -8.86 -2.33 1.63
N ALA A 79 -9.41 -1.96 2.77
CA ALA A 79 -9.09 -0.72 3.47
C ALA A 79 -7.66 -0.73 4.04
N LEU A 80 -7.13 -1.89 4.40
CA LEU A 80 -5.78 -2.04 4.95
C LEU A 80 -4.70 -2.22 3.87
N LEU A 81 -5.09 -2.55 2.64
CA LEU A 81 -4.15 -2.81 1.56
C LEU A 81 -4.11 -1.64 0.57
N HIS A 82 -2.92 -1.08 0.36
CA HIS A 82 -2.72 -0.02 -0.64
C HIS A 82 -3.00 -0.55 -2.05
N GLU A 83 -3.53 0.27 -2.95
CA GLU A 83 -3.87 -0.13 -4.33
C GLU A 83 -2.68 -0.71 -5.11
N ARG A 84 -1.46 -0.22 -4.83
CA ARG A 84 -0.21 -0.68 -5.44
C ARG A 84 0.55 -1.64 -4.53
N LEU A 85 -0.15 -2.45 -3.72
CA LEU A 85 0.51 -3.45 -2.88
C LEU A 85 1.32 -4.43 -3.75
N VAL A 86 2.55 -4.67 -3.30
CA VAL A 86 3.39 -5.79 -3.78
C VAL A 86 3.79 -6.62 -2.57
N TRP A 87 3.51 -7.90 -2.60
CA TRP A 87 3.96 -8.87 -1.60
C TRP A 87 4.90 -9.88 -2.25
N VAL A 88 6.14 -9.94 -1.77
CA VAL A 88 7.12 -10.95 -2.18
C VAL A 88 7.18 -12.03 -1.11
N THR A 89 6.77 -13.22 -1.45
CA THR A 89 6.78 -14.38 -0.55
C THR A 89 8.19 -14.91 -0.31
N ALA A 90 8.37 -15.73 0.72
CA ALA A 90 9.65 -16.37 1.04
C ALA A 90 10.22 -17.25 -0.11
N THR A 91 9.39 -17.63 -1.07
CA THR A 91 9.81 -18.35 -2.28
C THR A 91 10.15 -17.41 -3.46
N GLY A 92 10.14 -16.10 -3.25
CA GLY A 92 10.43 -15.10 -4.28
C GLY A 92 9.24 -14.77 -5.22
N ARG A 93 8.07 -15.38 -4.99
CA ARG A 93 6.90 -15.09 -5.82
C ARG A 93 6.26 -13.77 -5.42
N SER A 94 5.97 -12.93 -6.40
CA SER A 94 5.16 -11.72 -6.21
C SER A 94 3.67 -12.06 -6.18
N VAL A 95 2.96 -11.45 -5.24
CA VAL A 95 1.50 -11.54 -5.08
C VAL A 95 0.93 -10.14 -5.16
N SER A 96 -0.07 -9.95 -6.01
CA SER A 96 -0.74 -8.66 -6.17
C SER A 96 -1.74 -8.39 -5.04
N ARG A 97 -2.22 -7.13 -4.94
CA ARG A 97 -3.31 -6.78 -4.04
C ARG A 97 -4.57 -7.61 -4.30
N ALA A 98 -4.95 -7.78 -5.56
CA ALA A 98 -6.13 -8.55 -5.93
C ALA A 98 -6.03 -10.01 -5.50
N ASP A 99 -4.87 -10.65 -5.73
CA ASP A 99 -4.62 -12.02 -5.28
C ASP A 99 -4.62 -12.12 -3.76
N THR A 100 -4.05 -11.13 -3.06
CA THR A 100 -4.04 -11.09 -1.59
C THR A 100 -5.46 -11.06 -1.04
N ILE A 101 -6.35 -10.27 -1.63
CA ILE A 101 -7.77 -10.18 -1.24
C ILE A 101 -8.50 -11.48 -1.55
N ALA A 102 -8.35 -11.99 -2.78
CA ALA A 102 -9.05 -13.20 -3.24
C ALA A 102 -8.67 -14.44 -2.41
N TYR A 103 -7.39 -14.56 -2.03
CA TYR A 103 -6.87 -15.70 -1.29
C TYR A 103 -6.51 -15.38 0.17
N ARG A 104 -7.14 -14.37 0.78
CA ARG A 104 -6.82 -13.86 2.12
C ARG A 104 -6.81 -14.93 3.20
N ALA A 105 -7.74 -15.86 3.19
CA ALA A 105 -7.79 -16.95 4.16
C ALA A 105 -6.53 -17.83 4.15
N ARG A 106 -5.88 -17.94 2.98
CA ARG A 106 -4.61 -18.66 2.82
C ARG A 106 -3.41 -17.75 3.07
N ALA A 107 -3.49 -16.49 2.64
CA ALA A 107 -2.41 -15.51 2.78
C ALA A 107 -2.15 -15.16 4.25
N PHE A 108 -3.22 -15.02 5.03
CA PHE A 108 -3.17 -14.69 6.46
C PHE A 108 -3.61 -15.88 7.34
N THR A 109 -3.22 -17.08 6.97
CA THR A 109 -3.41 -18.25 7.83
C THR A 109 -2.73 -17.96 9.18
N GLN A 110 -3.46 -18.17 10.26
CA GLN A 110 -3.04 -17.84 11.62
C GLN A 110 -1.59 -18.25 11.87
N GLN A 111 -0.80 -17.26 12.07
CA GLN A 111 0.59 -17.36 12.43
C GLN A 111 0.67 -16.88 13.86
N GLY A 112 1.39 -17.61 14.70
CA GLY A 112 1.59 -17.19 16.08
C GLY A 112 2.10 -15.75 16.15
N SER A 113 1.89 -15.11 17.27
CA SER A 113 2.41 -13.76 17.52
C SER A 113 3.87 -13.67 17.12
N PRO A 114 4.30 -12.58 16.46
CA PRO A 114 5.69 -12.42 16.05
C PRO A 114 6.61 -12.48 17.27
N ALA A 115 7.66 -13.29 17.19
CA ALA A 115 8.60 -13.48 18.29
C ALA A 115 9.43 -12.22 18.61
N LYS A 116 9.66 -11.38 17.60
CA LYS A 116 10.30 -10.07 17.69
C LYS A 116 9.69 -9.15 16.65
N GLN A 117 9.39 -7.94 17.06
CA GLN A 117 8.93 -6.88 16.18
C GLN A 117 9.83 -5.67 16.33
N GLY A 118 10.39 -5.20 15.22
CA GLY A 118 11.10 -3.93 15.11
C GLY A 118 10.25 -2.95 14.32
N VAL A 119 10.21 -1.69 14.76
CA VAL A 119 9.48 -0.62 14.09
C VAL A 119 10.48 0.49 13.76
N GLN A 120 10.52 0.92 12.53
CA GLN A 120 11.34 2.03 12.07
C GLN A 120 10.44 3.04 11.36
N VAL A 121 10.37 4.25 11.89
CA VAL A 121 9.77 5.39 11.20
C VAL A 121 10.74 5.82 10.11
N VAL A 122 10.32 5.71 8.86
CA VAL A 122 11.14 6.07 7.69
C VAL A 122 10.99 7.56 7.40
N ASP A 123 9.75 8.03 7.43
CA ASP A 123 9.37 9.45 7.31
C ASP A 123 7.95 9.65 7.89
N ASP A 124 7.38 10.85 7.74
CA ASP A 124 6.07 11.21 8.30
C ASP A 124 4.91 10.35 7.77
N HIS A 125 5.10 9.68 6.62
CA HIS A 125 4.06 8.90 5.96
C HIS A 125 4.44 7.42 5.77
N ASN A 126 5.63 7.01 6.20
CA ASN A 126 6.11 5.65 5.97
C ASN A 126 6.71 5.04 7.23
N VAL A 127 6.25 3.83 7.55
CA VAL A 127 6.72 3.02 8.67
C VAL A 127 7.11 1.64 8.17
N LEU A 128 8.32 1.20 8.50
CA LEU A 128 8.79 -0.15 8.24
C LEU A 128 8.66 -0.99 9.50
N ILE A 129 7.93 -2.09 9.41
CA ILE A 129 7.74 -3.06 10.49
C ILE A 129 8.45 -4.35 10.11
N MET A 130 9.35 -4.80 10.97
CA MET A 130 10.13 -6.02 10.79
C MET A 130 9.75 -7.04 11.87
N ALA A 131 9.44 -8.25 11.48
CA ALA A 131 9.03 -9.30 12.40
C ALA A 131 9.60 -10.66 12.00
N ALA A 132 9.91 -11.50 13.00
CA ALA A 132 10.14 -12.91 12.79
C ALA A 132 8.82 -13.65 13.06
N VAL A 133 8.29 -14.32 12.07
CA VAL A 133 6.95 -14.93 12.09
C VAL A 133 7.08 -16.44 11.88
N GLN A 134 6.34 -17.22 12.66
CA GLN A 134 6.21 -18.66 12.45
C GLN A 134 5.10 -18.92 11.44
N THR A 135 5.42 -19.56 10.33
CA THR A 135 4.45 -19.96 9.31
C THR A 135 4.30 -21.48 9.30
N ALA A 136 3.29 -21.99 8.58
CA ALA A 136 3.14 -23.43 8.37
C ALA A 136 4.34 -24.06 7.63
N ARG A 137 5.15 -23.25 6.95
CA ARG A 137 6.35 -23.67 6.19
C ARG A 137 7.65 -23.43 6.92
N GLY A 138 7.61 -22.99 8.16
CA GLY A 138 8.79 -22.65 8.95
C GLY A 138 8.83 -21.17 9.33
N ARG A 139 9.93 -20.77 9.95
CA ARG A 139 10.15 -19.39 10.38
C ARG A 139 10.56 -18.52 9.21
N VAL A 140 9.96 -17.34 9.10
CA VAL A 140 10.29 -16.33 8.10
C VAL A 140 10.60 -14.99 8.78
N ASN A 141 11.51 -14.21 8.19
CA ASN A 141 11.66 -12.81 8.50
C ASN A 141 10.77 -12.04 7.53
N ARG A 142 9.95 -11.16 8.06
CA ARG A 142 8.98 -10.36 7.32
C ARG A 142 9.32 -8.88 7.49
N SER A 143 9.27 -8.14 6.40
CA SER A 143 9.37 -6.68 6.37
C SER A 143 8.11 -6.14 5.69
N SER A 144 7.38 -5.26 6.39
CA SER A 144 6.14 -4.65 5.94
C SER A 144 6.32 -3.14 5.91
N LEU A 145 6.18 -2.53 4.75
CA LEU A 145 6.16 -1.07 4.60
C LEU A 145 4.71 -0.59 4.61
N TRP A 146 4.37 0.16 5.62
CA TRP A 146 3.10 0.84 5.78
C TRP A 146 3.21 2.28 5.30
N HIS A 147 2.26 2.71 4.50
CA HIS A 147 2.17 4.06 3.96
C HIS A 147 0.89 4.72 4.43
N TYR A 148 1.00 5.95 4.94
CA TYR A 148 -0.16 6.76 5.29
C TYR A 148 -0.75 7.38 4.02
N ASP A 149 -1.84 6.80 3.54
CA ASP A 149 -2.50 7.19 2.31
C ASP A 149 -3.39 8.42 2.54
N THR A 150 -2.88 9.58 2.15
CA THR A 150 -3.58 10.87 2.27
C THR A 150 -4.62 11.07 1.18
N ALA A 151 -4.58 10.31 0.10
CA ALA A 151 -5.57 10.33 -0.98
C ALA A 151 -6.78 9.44 -0.66
N ALA A 152 -6.65 8.53 0.30
CA ALA A 152 -7.76 7.69 0.74
C ALA A 152 -8.82 8.48 1.52
N SER A 153 -10.05 7.99 1.49
CA SER A 153 -11.15 8.53 2.30
C SER A 153 -11.81 7.38 3.07
N PRO A 154 -11.65 7.33 4.40
CA PRO A 154 -10.79 8.18 5.24
C PRO A 154 -9.30 7.94 4.99
N LYS A 155 -8.47 8.96 5.30
CA LYS A 155 -7.01 8.84 5.33
C LYS A 155 -6.61 7.76 6.33
N SER A 156 -5.70 6.87 5.95
CA SER A 156 -5.34 5.73 6.79
C SER A 156 -4.00 5.12 6.42
N TRP A 157 -3.43 4.38 7.36
CA TRP A 157 -2.27 3.54 7.11
C TRP A 157 -2.68 2.34 6.25
N ARG A 158 -1.91 2.08 5.18
CA ARG A 158 -2.12 0.97 4.26
C ARG A 158 -0.83 0.23 3.97
N LEU A 159 -0.90 -1.09 3.93
CA LEU A 159 0.24 -1.94 3.56
C LEU A 159 0.60 -1.71 2.10
N ARG A 160 1.78 -1.16 1.86
CA ARG A 160 2.27 -0.80 0.53
C ARG A 160 3.20 -1.84 -0.07
N PHE A 161 4.02 -2.44 0.79
CA PHE A 161 4.96 -3.48 0.38
C PHE A 161 5.15 -4.48 1.52
N ARG A 162 5.30 -5.75 1.19
CA ARG A 162 5.66 -6.81 2.13
C ARG A 162 6.66 -7.74 1.48
N GLN A 163 7.67 -8.12 2.23
CA GLN A 163 8.64 -9.11 1.82
C GLN A 163 8.85 -10.14 2.93
N GLU A 164 8.96 -11.39 2.53
CA GLU A 164 9.31 -12.50 3.40
C GLU A 164 10.60 -13.15 2.92
N THR A 165 11.44 -13.55 3.87
CA THR A 165 12.64 -14.35 3.62
C THR A 165 12.69 -15.50 4.61
N THR A 166 13.16 -16.66 4.19
CA THR A 166 13.38 -17.79 5.10
C THR A 166 14.36 -17.39 6.19
N ALA A 167 14.01 -17.64 7.45
CA ALA A 167 14.96 -17.49 8.54
C ALA A 167 15.85 -18.75 8.60
N SER A 168 17.14 -18.55 8.50
CA SER A 168 18.16 -19.57 8.75
C SER A 168 18.30 -19.85 10.25
#